data_df36b1ec6b14debf6b50a780219d5d63
#
_entry.id   df36b1ec6b14debf6b50a780219d5d63
#
_cell.length_a   1.000
_cell.length_b   1.000
_cell.length_c   1.000
_cell.angle_alpha   90.00
_cell.angle_beta   90.00
_cell.angle_gamma   90.00
#
_symmetry.space_group_name_H-M   'P 1'
#
loop_
_entity.id
_entity.type
_entity.pdbx_description
1 polymer ?
#
loop_
_entity_poly.entity_id
_entity_poly.type
_entity_poly.pdbx_seq_one_letter_code
_entity_poly.pdbx_strand_id
1 'polypeptide(L)'
;RFYDGIPGGDAVKIRYAAFTAQGRRLAETLRDALGGEIRADGIPIRQWTAENFAGADALVFVGAAGIAVRAIAPYVKSKAEDPAVVVIDECGQFAIPILSGHLGGANDLAREIARICGAQPVITTATDANGVFAVDEWAKRQGCVVTNPEKIKAVSGKLLAGGTVSVRADWPIRGTIPAGV
;
A
#
# COMPACT_ATOMS: atom_id res chain seq x y z
N ARG A 1 -0.09 6.58 6.05
CA ARG A 1 0.79 7.60 5.43
C ARG A 1 0.17 8.25 4.20
N PHE A 2 -0.69 7.58 3.46
CA PHE A 2 -1.23 8.13 2.20
C PHE A 2 -2.46 9.03 2.38
N TYR A 3 -3.09 9.12 3.57
CA TYR A 3 -4.43 9.70 3.67
C TYR A 3 -4.72 10.69 4.79
N ASP A 4 -3.94 10.83 5.80
CA ASP A 4 -4.18 11.87 6.80
C ASP A 4 -3.14 12.97 6.62
N GLY A 5 -3.61 14.14 6.17
CA GLY A 5 -2.85 15.37 6.18
C GLY A 5 -2.41 15.72 7.61
N ILE A 6 -1.39 15.04 8.10
CA ILE A 6 -0.69 15.43 9.31
C ILE A 6 0.18 16.63 8.90
N PRO A 7 -0.10 17.83 9.39
CA PRO A 7 0.75 18.98 9.10
C PRO A 7 2.12 18.70 9.69
N GLY A 8 3.15 18.55 8.86
CA GLY A 8 4.55 18.44 9.28
C GLY A 8 5.25 17.11 9.03
N GLY A 9 4.64 16.15 8.32
CA GLY A 9 5.34 14.93 7.87
C GLY A 9 6.09 15.15 6.55
N ASP A 10 7.26 14.50 6.38
CA ASP A 10 7.96 14.47 5.10
C ASP A 10 7.03 14.01 3.99
N ALA A 11 7.14 14.62 2.80
CA ALA A 11 6.36 14.23 1.63
C ALA A 11 6.56 12.72 1.33
N VAL A 12 5.47 12.00 1.09
CA VAL A 12 5.51 10.57 0.78
C VAL A 12 6.31 10.34 -0.51
N LYS A 13 7.34 9.50 -0.43
CA LYS A 13 8.24 9.20 -1.56
C LYS A 13 7.66 8.11 -2.44
N ILE A 14 6.83 8.49 -3.42
CA ILE A 14 6.28 7.55 -4.40
C ILE A 14 7.19 7.51 -5.62
N ARG A 15 7.48 6.29 -6.11
CA ARG A 15 8.28 6.04 -7.31
C ARG A 15 7.45 5.28 -8.34
N TYR A 16 7.39 5.78 -9.56
CA TYR A 16 6.61 5.18 -10.65
C TYR A 16 7.50 4.57 -11.71
N ALA A 17 7.15 3.40 -12.20
CA ALA A 17 7.78 2.77 -13.38
C ALA A 17 6.72 2.45 -14.42
N ALA A 18 6.84 3.03 -15.61
CA ALA A 18 6.03 2.73 -16.78
C ALA A 18 6.90 2.16 -17.91
N PHE A 19 6.27 1.43 -18.84
CA PHE A 19 6.98 0.67 -19.87
C PHE A 19 6.54 1.02 -21.29
N THR A 20 5.39 1.67 -21.43
CA THR A 20 4.80 2.09 -22.70
C THR A 20 4.45 3.57 -22.66
N ALA A 21 4.25 4.19 -23.80
CA ALA A 21 3.81 5.58 -23.86
C ALA A 21 2.44 5.80 -23.20
N GLN A 22 1.53 4.82 -23.29
CA GLN A 22 0.24 4.87 -22.61
C GLN A 22 0.39 4.79 -21.09
N GLY A 23 1.16 3.80 -20.62
CA GLY A 23 1.44 3.65 -19.19
C GLY A 23 2.18 4.86 -18.61
N ARG A 24 3.05 5.52 -19.42
CA ARG A 24 3.72 6.75 -18.98
C ARG A 24 2.73 7.91 -18.75
N ARG A 25 1.77 8.11 -19.65
CA ARG A 25 0.71 9.12 -19.44
C ARG A 25 -0.10 8.86 -18.18
N LEU A 26 -0.43 7.59 -17.91
CA LEU A 26 -1.10 7.23 -16.67
C LEU A 26 -0.23 7.50 -15.44
N ALA A 27 1.07 7.16 -15.49
CA ALA A 27 2.01 7.47 -14.43
C ALA A 27 2.14 8.99 -14.18
N GLU A 28 2.10 9.80 -15.23
CA GLU A 28 2.10 11.26 -15.13
C GLU A 28 0.84 11.79 -14.45
N THR A 29 -0.33 11.28 -14.81
CA THR A 29 -1.60 11.60 -14.15
C THR A 29 -1.55 11.28 -12.64
N LEU A 30 -1.02 10.11 -12.29
CA LEU A 30 -0.90 9.69 -10.89
C LEU A 30 0.13 10.54 -10.13
N ARG A 31 1.28 10.85 -10.74
CA ARG A 31 2.30 11.73 -10.16
C ARG A 31 1.73 13.13 -9.91
N ASP A 32 0.98 13.68 -10.84
CA ASP A 32 0.42 15.03 -10.71
C ASP A 32 -0.63 15.11 -9.57
N ALA A 33 -1.30 14.00 -9.28
CA ALA A 33 -2.27 13.91 -8.19
C ALA A 33 -1.66 13.55 -6.83
N LEU A 34 -0.65 12.68 -6.81
CA LEU A 34 -0.10 12.06 -5.58
C LEU A 34 1.33 12.52 -5.26
N GLY A 35 1.97 13.23 -6.17
CA GLY A 35 3.39 13.54 -6.08
C GLY A 35 4.29 12.37 -6.46
N GLY A 36 5.59 12.53 -6.23
CA GLY A 36 6.58 11.49 -6.50
C GLY A 36 7.33 11.68 -7.81
N GLU A 37 8.06 10.64 -8.23
CA GLU A 37 8.95 10.70 -9.39
C GLU A 37 8.76 9.49 -10.31
N ILE A 38 8.82 9.72 -11.62
CA ILE A 38 8.71 8.69 -12.64
C ILE A 38 10.11 8.27 -13.08
N ARG A 39 10.32 6.97 -13.26
CA ARG A 39 11.55 6.39 -13.82
C ARG A 39 11.88 7.06 -15.15
N ALA A 40 13.10 7.56 -15.29
CA ALA A 40 13.58 8.13 -16.54
C ALA A 40 13.73 7.04 -17.61
N ASP A 41 13.58 7.45 -18.87
CA ASP A 41 13.76 6.56 -20.00
C ASP A 41 15.20 6.05 -20.07
N GLY A 42 15.37 4.80 -20.52
CA GLY A 42 16.69 4.17 -20.65
C GLY A 42 17.22 3.53 -19.36
N ILE A 43 16.68 3.84 -18.16
CA ILE A 43 17.11 3.16 -16.93
C ILE A 43 16.50 1.75 -16.89
N PRO A 44 17.31 0.67 -16.80
CA PRO A 44 16.79 -0.69 -16.68
C PRO A 44 15.94 -0.85 -15.40
N ILE A 45 14.82 -1.58 -15.49
CA ILE A 45 13.90 -1.74 -14.36
C ILE A 45 14.57 -2.37 -13.13
N ARG A 46 15.49 -3.30 -13.32
CA ARG A 46 16.25 -3.92 -12.22
C ARG A 46 17.11 -2.92 -11.47
N GLN A 47 17.82 -2.05 -12.21
CA GLN A 47 18.64 -1.00 -11.63
C GLN A 47 17.76 0.00 -10.86
N TRP A 48 16.70 0.50 -11.50
CA TRP A 48 15.77 1.42 -10.88
C TRP A 48 15.16 0.85 -9.60
N THR A 49 14.77 -0.44 -9.61
CA THR A 49 14.20 -1.08 -8.41
C THR A 49 15.25 -1.20 -7.31
N ALA A 50 16.49 -1.57 -7.63
CA ALA A 50 17.60 -1.65 -6.66
C ALA A 50 17.84 -0.32 -5.94
N GLU A 51 17.80 0.79 -6.70
CA GLU A 51 18.06 2.14 -6.17
C GLU A 51 16.90 2.68 -5.32
N ASN A 52 15.67 2.24 -5.57
CA ASN A 52 14.49 2.84 -4.97
C ASN A 52 13.79 1.97 -3.93
N PHE A 53 13.95 0.64 -3.94
CA PHE A 53 13.15 -0.27 -3.11
C PHE A 53 13.28 0.01 -1.61
N ALA A 54 14.49 0.24 -1.11
CA ALA A 54 14.71 0.48 0.32
C ALA A 54 14.42 1.92 0.77
N GLY A 55 14.44 2.88 -0.16
CA GLY A 55 14.35 4.31 0.16
C GLY A 55 13.00 4.96 -0.16
N ALA A 56 12.13 4.29 -0.88
CA ALA A 56 10.80 4.76 -1.21
C ALA A 56 9.77 4.31 -0.15
N ASP A 57 8.73 5.12 0.05
CA ASP A 57 7.54 4.71 0.80
C ASP A 57 6.63 3.83 -0.08
N ALA A 58 6.62 4.06 -1.40
CA ALA A 58 5.84 3.27 -2.34
C ALA A 58 6.49 3.15 -3.72
N LEU A 59 6.28 1.99 -4.36
CA LEU A 59 6.58 1.74 -5.76
C LEU A 59 5.27 1.46 -6.51
N VAL A 60 5.04 2.17 -7.62
CA VAL A 60 3.89 1.97 -8.49
C VAL A 60 4.40 1.53 -9.87
N PHE A 61 4.03 0.31 -10.27
CA PHE A 61 4.36 -0.22 -11.58
C PHE A 61 3.14 -0.08 -12.50
N VAL A 62 3.28 0.69 -13.57
CA VAL A 62 2.24 0.85 -14.59
C VAL A 62 2.53 -0.11 -15.73
N GLY A 63 1.92 -1.30 -15.68
CA GLY A 63 2.14 -2.38 -16.64
C GLY A 63 1.82 -3.76 -16.08
N ALA A 64 2.37 -4.82 -16.67
CA ALA A 64 2.10 -6.19 -16.28
C ALA A 64 2.64 -6.54 -14.89
N ALA A 65 1.82 -7.17 -14.04
CA ALA A 65 2.18 -7.57 -12.68
C ALA A 65 3.43 -8.47 -12.63
N GLY A 66 3.63 -9.33 -13.62
CA GLY A 66 4.81 -10.20 -13.69
C GLY A 66 6.14 -9.43 -13.84
N ILE A 67 6.12 -8.21 -14.40
CA ILE A 67 7.31 -7.35 -14.46
C ILE A 67 7.65 -6.85 -13.06
N ALA A 68 6.64 -6.34 -12.33
CA ALA A 68 6.81 -5.87 -10.96
C ALA A 68 7.33 -6.98 -10.04
N VAL A 69 6.71 -8.17 -10.08
CA VAL A 69 7.12 -9.32 -9.27
C VAL A 69 8.58 -9.68 -9.50
N ARG A 70 9.03 -9.80 -10.77
CA ARG A 70 10.44 -10.11 -11.08
C ARG A 70 11.40 -9.00 -10.67
N ALA A 71 10.95 -7.74 -10.70
CA ALA A 71 11.77 -6.61 -10.34
C ALA A 71 12.00 -6.53 -8.82
N ILE A 72 10.95 -6.76 -8.01
CA ILE A 72 11.03 -6.62 -6.55
C ILE A 72 11.53 -7.88 -5.83
N ALA A 73 11.36 -9.08 -6.41
CA ALA A 73 11.65 -10.35 -5.76
C ALA A 73 13.02 -10.43 -5.05
N PRO A 74 14.13 -9.90 -5.61
CA PRO A 74 15.42 -9.93 -4.94
C PRO A 74 15.53 -9.11 -3.66
N TYR A 75 14.61 -8.17 -3.43
CA TYR A 75 14.67 -7.18 -2.36
C TYR A 75 13.65 -7.39 -1.26
N VAL A 76 12.64 -8.23 -1.49
CA VAL A 76 11.56 -8.51 -0.53
C VAL A 76 12.11 -9.17 0.72
N LYS A 77 11.80 -8.61 1.90
CA LYS A 77 12.26 -9.06 3.22
C LYS A 77 11.07 -9.33 4.15
N SER A 78 10.34 -8.30 4.49
CA SER A 78 9.23 -8.40 5.44
C SER A 78 8.18 -7.31 5.22
N LYS A 79 6.94 -7.62 5.59
CA LYS A 79 5.83 -6.65 5.55
C LYS A 79 6.02 -5.41 6.44
N ALA A 80 6.99 -5.43 7.37
CA ALA A 80 7.27 -4.31 8.27
C ALA A 80 8.30 -3.35 7.68
N GLU A 81 9.17 -3.82 6.78
CA GLU A 81 10.29 -3.06 6.22
C GLU A 81 10.06 -2.67 4.75
N ASP A 82 9.40 -3.56 4.00
CA ASP A 82 9.22 -3.40 2.57
C ASP A 82 8.27 -2.25 2.25
N PRO A 83 8.54 -1.46 1.19
CA PRO A 83 7.66 -0.39 0.76
C PRO A 83 6.29 -0.92 0.30
N ALA A 84 5.30 -0.05 0.23
CA ALA A 84 4.08 -0.35 -0.49
C ALA A 84 4.38 -0.63 -1.97
N VAL A 85 3.86 -1.72 -2.54
CA VAL A 85 3.98 -1.94 -3.98
C VAL A 85 2.59 -2.15 -4.58
N VAL A 86 2.26 -1.31 -5.56
CA VAL A 86 1.01 -1.38 -6.32
C VAL A 86 1.34 -1.55 -7.80
N VAL A 87 0.60 -2.43 -8.45
CA VAL A 87 0.58 -2.55 -9.92
C VAL A 87 -0.73 -1.99 -10.42
N ILE A 88 -0.66 -1.21 -11.49
CA ILE A 88 -1.82 -0.82 -12.29
C ILE A 88 -1.56 -1.18 -13.74
N ASP A 89 -2.52 -1.80 -14.43
CA ASP A 89 -2.38 -2.04 -15.86
C ASP A 89 -2.31 -0.72 -16.65
N GLU A 90 -1.74 -0.75 -17.84
CA GLU A 90 -1.53 0.47 -18.62
C GLU A 90 -2.82 1.14 -19.12
N CYS A 91 -3.94 0.40 -19.09
CA CYS A 91 -5.27 0.92 -19.42
C CYS A 91 -5.95 1.55 -18.19
N GLY A 92 -5.39 1.43 -16.99
CA GLY A 92 -5.95 1.99 -15.78
C GLY A 92 -7.20 1.26 -15.29
N GLN A 93 -7.34 -0.05 -15.56
CA GLN A 93 -8.52 -0.82 -15.21
C GLN A 93 -8.45 -1.42 -13.80
N PHE A 94 -7.27 -1.89 -13.38
CA PHE A 94 -7.09 -2.62 -12.13
C PHE A 94 -5.90 -2.10 -11.33
N ALA A 95 -6.14 -1.62 -10.11
CA ALA A 95 -5.09 -1.24 -9.16
C ALA A 95 -4.90 -2.36 -8.14
N ILE A 96 -3.74 -3.03 -8.18
CA ILE A 96 -3.48 -4.28 -7.47
C ILE A 96 -2.35 -4.07 -6.45
N PRO A 97 -2.62 -4.03 -5.15
CA PRO A 97 -1.57 -4.04 -4.14
C PRO A 97 -0.94 -5.43 -4.07
N ILE A 98 0.37 -5.52 -4.31
CA ILE A 98 1.08 -6.82 -4.34
C ILE A 98 2.04 -7.00 -3.17
N LEU A 99 2.40 -5.93 -2.44
CA LEU A 99 3.29 -6.00 -1.29
C LEU A 99 2.91 -4.94 -0.24
N SER A 100 3.06 -5.28 1.04
CA SER A 100 2.85 -4.39 2.21
C SER A 100 1.48 -3.72 2.26
N GLY A 101 0.42 -4.53 2.11
CA GLY A 101 -0.98 -4.09 2.00
C GLY A 101 -1.42 -3.15 3.11
N HIS A 102 -1.36 -3.58 4.38
CA HIS A 102 -1.83 -2.82 5.55
C HIS A 102 -0.74 -1.89 6.09
N LEU A 103 0.34 -2.44 6.70
CA LEU A 103 1.38 -1.65 7.37
C LEU A 103 2.08 -0.69 6.41
N GLY A 104 2.45 -1.15 5.22
CA GLY A 104 3.05 -0.31 4.20
C GLY A 104 2.06 0.64 3.52
N GLY A 105 0.75 0.32 3.55
CA GLY A 105 -0.31 1.16 2.98
C GLY A 105 -0.60 0.91 1.51
N ALA A 106 -0.19 -0.23 0.94
CA ALA A 106 -0.45 -0.52 -0.47
C ALA A 106 -1.93 -0.66 -0.79
N ASN A 107 -2.77 -1.15 0.16
CA ASN A 107 -4.21 -1.23 -0.03
C ASN A 107 -4.83 0.18 -0.15
N ASP A 108 -4.44 1.11 0.70
CA ASP A 108 -4.92 2.49 0.68
C ASP A 108 -4.46 3.20 -0.60
N LEU A 109 -3.19 3.01 -0.99
CA LEU A 109 -2.66 3.56 -2.22
C LEU A 109 -3.41 3.01 -3.45
N ALA A 110 -3.73 1.72 -3.48
CA ALA A 110 -4.49 1.13 -4.57
C ALA A 110 -5.92 1.70 -4.66
N ARG A 111 -6.59 1.95 -3.53
CA ARG A 111 -7.90 2.62 -3.48
C ARG A 111 -7.83 4.03 -4.04
N GLU A 112 -6.76 4.75 -3.71
CA GLU A 112 -6.60 6.12 -4.17
C GLU A 112 -6.24 6.21 -5.65
N ILE A 113 -5.34 5.38 -6.13
CA ILE A 113 -5.06 5.24 -7.55
C ILE A 113 -6.38 4.95 -8.29
N ALA A 114 -7.19 4.02 -7.77
CA ALA A 114 -8.50 3.70 -8.34
C ALA A 114 -9.44 4.91 -8.39
N ARG A 115 -9.48 5.72 -7.34
CA ARG A 115 -10.28 6.95 -7.29
C ARG A 115 -9.84 7.99 -8.32
N ILE A 116 -8.52 8.11 -8.57
CA ILE A 116 -7.96 9.09 -9.50
C ILE A 116 -8.25 8.71 -10.96
N CYS A 117 -8.07 7.46 -11.33
CA CYS A 117 -8.16 7.02 -12.73
C CYS A 117 -9.39 6.19 -13.07
N GLY A 118 -10.30 5.96 -12.11
CA GLY A 118 -11.50 5.14 -12.31
C GLY A 118 -11.23 3.63 -12.34
N ALA A 119 -10.07 3.18 -11.88
CA ALA A 119 -9.71 1.77 -11.82
C ALA A 119 -10.52 1.01 -10.76
N GLN A 120 -10.56 -0.32 -10.88
CA GLN A 120 -11.03 -1.19 -9.81
C GLN A 120 -9.86 -1.56 -8.88
N PRO A 121 -9.94 -1.28 -7.56
CA PRO A 121 -8.93 -1.77 -6.62
C PRO A 121 -9.14 -3.28 -6.38
N VAL A 122 -8.08 -4.07 -6.57
CA VAL A 122 -8.11 -5.54 -6.41
C VAL A 122 -7.41 -5.91 -5.10
N ILE A 123 -8.10 -5.71 -3.98
CA ILE A 123 -7.53 -5.95 -2.65
C ILE A 123 -7.85 -7.38 -2.23
N THR A 124 -6.79 -8.15 -1.91
CA THR A 124 -6.88 -9.59 -1.63
C THR A 124 -6.54 -9.97 -0.19
N THR A 125 -6.23 -9.01 0.67
CA THR A 125 -5.97 -9.27 2.09
C THR A 125 -7.20 -9.86 2.76
N ALA A 126 -7.03 -10.92 3.54
CA ALA A 126 -8.15 -11.69 4.09
C ALA A 126 -9.09 -10.84 4.97
N THR A 127 -8.54 -9.91 5.75
CA THR A 127 -9.33 -9.00 6.59
C THR A 127 -10.22 -8.07 5.77
N ASP A 128 -9.68 -7.48 4.68
CA ASP A 128 -10.46 -6.65 3.77
C ASP A 128 -11.52 -7.46 3.02
N ALA A 129 -11.14 -8.63 2.49
CA ALA A 129 -12.04 -9.48 1.73
C ALA A 129 -13.23 -10.01 2.55
N ASN A 130 -13.05 -10.19 3.86
CA ASN A 130 -14.08 -10.64 4.78
C ASN A 130 -14.72 -9.50 5.60
N GLY A 131 -14.31 -8.25 5.40
CA GLY A 131 -14.83 -7.11 6.14
C GLY A 131 -14.56 -7.16 7.65
N VAL A 132 -13.50 -7.87 8.08
CA VAL A 132 -13.13 -7.99 9.49
C VAL A 132 -12.12 -6.93 9.91
N PHE A 133 -12.14 -6.61 11.20
CA PHE A 133 -11.24 -5.65 11.82
C PHE A 133 -9.76 -5.95 11.56
N ALA A 134 -9.04 -5.01 10.94
CA ALA A 134 -7.60 -5.03 10.75
C ALA A 134 -6.93 -4.16 11.82
N VAL A 135 -6.34 -4.79 12.83
CA VAL A 135 -5.78 -4.09 14.01
C VAL A 135 -4.65 -3.14 13.66
N ASP A 136 -3.82 -3.50 12.69
CA ASP A 136 -2.70 -2.70 12.21
C ASP A 136 -3.15 -1.45 11.44
N GLU A 137 -4.15 -1.59 10.58
CA GLU A 137 -4.77 -0.47 9.87
C GLU A 137 -5.49 0.47 10.85
N TRP A 138 -6.23 -0.10 11.81
CA TRP A 138 -6.91 0.68 12.83
C TRP A 138 -5.92 1.44 13.72
N ALA A 139 -4.85 0.79 14.18
CA ALA A 139 -3.80 1.44 14.98
C ALA A 139 -3.20 2.64 14.23
N LYS A 140 -2.93 2.48 12.93
CA LYS A 140 -2.45 3.55 12.06
C LYS A 140 -3.44 4.73 12.01
N ARG A 141 -4.74 4.47 11.84
CA ARG A 141 -5.79 5.51 11.86
C ARG A 141 -5.90 6.22 13.22
N GLN A 142 -5.53 5.55 14.33
CA GLN A 142 -5.45 6.17 15.66
C GLN A 142 -4.15 6.98 15.86
N GLY A 143 -3.24 7.00 14.88
CA GLY A 143 -1.91 7.61 15.01
C GLY A 143 -0.94 6.79 15.87
N CYS A 144 -1.22 5.49 16.06
CA CYS A 144 -0.40 4.57 16.84
C CYS A 144 0.60 3.82 15.97
N VAL A 145 1.72 3.45 16.57
CA VAL A 145 2.70 2.53 15.99
C VAL A 145 2.52 1.15 16.62
N VAL A 146 2.48 0.11 15.79
CA VAL A 146 2.43 -1.27 16.26
C VAL A 146 3.83 -1.71 16.67
N THR A 147 4.03 -1.93 17.97
CA THR A 147 5.34 -2.32 18.54
C THR A 147 5.65 -3.81 18.44
N ASN A 148 4.64 -4.64 18.22
CA ASN A 148 4.74 -6.10 18.14
C ASN A 148 4.00 -6.65 16.90
N PRO A 149 4.50 -6.36 15.68
CA PRO A 149 3.82 -6.70 14.42
C PRO A 149 3.60 -8.21 14.23
N GLU A 150 4.39 -9.06 14.89
CA GLU A 150 4.23 -10.52 14.88
C GLU A 150 2.89 -10.97 15.51
N LYS A 151 2.30 -10.16 16.39
CA LYS A 151 1.01 -10.43 17.04
C LYS A 151 -0.21 -10.12 16.17
N ILE A 152 -0.06 -9.30 15.14
CA ILE A 152 -1.13 -8.95 14.21
C ILE A 152 -1.79 -10.20 13.64
N LYS A 153 -0.99 -11.20 13.25
CA LYS A 153 -1.49 -12.46 12.70
C LYS A 153 -2.41 -13.22 13.68
N ALA A 154 -2.09 -13.20 14.96
CA ALA A 154 -2.90 -13.87 15.98
C ALA A 154 -4.26 -13.16 16.17
N VAL A 155 -4.28 -11.83 16.21
CA VAL A 155 -5.50 -11.03 16.30
C VAL A 155 -6.39 -11.23 15.10
N SER A 156 -5.83 -11.06 13.89
CA SER A 156 -6.56 -11.24 12.64
C SER A 156 -7.09 -12.68 12.48
N GLY A 157 -6.30 -13.69 12.85
CA GLY A 157 -6.71 -15.09 12.80
C GLY A 157 -7.88 -15.41 13.73
N LYS A 158 -7.89 -14.82 14.94
CA LYS A 158 -9.01 -14.98 15.88
C LYS A 158 -10.31 -14.37 15.32
N LEU A 159 -10.22 -13.17 14.75
CA LEU A 159 -11.37 -12.48 14.14
C LEU A 159 -11.91 -13.20 12.91
N LEU A 160 -11.02 -13.66 12.03
CA LEU A 160 -11.40 -14.45 10.84
C LEU A 160 -12.07 -15.77 11.23
N ALA A 161 -11.75 -16.33 12.42
CA ALA A 161 -12.42 -17.52 12.95
C ALA A 161 -13.76 -17.19 13.67
N GLY A 162 -14.25 -15.94 13.59
CA GLY A 162 -15.51 -15.52 14.24
C GLY A 162 -15.37 -15.20 15.73
N GLY A 163 -14.15 -15.15 16.26
CA GLY A 163 -13.90 -14.73 17.66
C GLY A 163 -13.93 -13.22 17.82
N THR A 164 -13.92 -12.76 19.08
CA THR A 164 -13.87 -11.33 19.42
C THR A 164 -12.54 -10.97 20.08
N VAL A 165 -12.16 -9.69 19.97
CA VAL A 165 -11.00 -9.11 20.64
C VAL A 165 -11.45 -7.91 21.47
N SER A 166 -10.67 -7.52 22.48
CA SER A 166 -10.94 -6.32 23.27
C SER A 166 -9.82 -5.32 23.06
N VAL A 167 -10.19 -4.05 22.93
CA VAL A 167 -9.25 -2.92 22.89
C VAL A 167 -9.27 -2.22 24.24
N ARG A 168 -8.08 -1.98 24.81
CA ARG A 168 -7.87 -1.06 25.93
C ARG A 168 -7.09 0.14 25.45
N ALA A 169 -7.56 1.33 25.74
CA ALA A 169 -6.87 2.58 25.44
C ALA A 169 -7.04 3.55 26.63
N ASP A 170 -5.96 4.25 26.99
CA ASP A 170 -5.97 5.31 28.00
C ASP A 170 -6.27 6.69 27.39
N TRP A 171 -6.61 6.72 26.10
CA TRP A 171 -6.97 7.91 25.33
C TRP A 171 -8.29 7.70 24.57
N PRO A 172 -8.97 8.77 24.16
CA PRO A 172 -10.21 8.68 23.38
C PRO A 172 -9.96 8.00 22.03
N ILE A 173 -10.69 6.92 21.76
CA ILE A 173 -10.69 6.24 20.47
C ILE A 173 -11.42 7.11 19.44
N ARG A 174 -10.80 7.34 18.29
CA ARG A 174 -11.39 8.08 17.17
C ARG A 174 -12.19 7.15 16.27
N GLY A 175 -13.38 7.60 15.86
CA GLY A 175 -14.26 6.87 14.96
C GLY A 175 -15.12 5.81 15.65
N THR A 176 -15.77 4.97 14.85
CA THR A 176 -16.63 3.88 15.34
C THR A 176 -15.79 2.67 15.74
N ILE A 177 -16.22 1.99 16.80
CA ILE A 177 -15.62 0.70 17.20
C ILE A 177 -15.99 -0.33 16.12
N PRO A 178 -14.99 -1.03 15.53
CA PRO A 178 -15.25 -2.02 14.49
C PRO A 178 -16.03 -3.24 15.01
N ALA A 179 -16.73 -3.93 14.13
CA ALA A 179 -17.38 -5.20 14.47
C ALA A 179 -16.36 -6.25 14.93
N GLY A 180 -16.66 -6.98 16.00
CA GLY A 180 -15.77 -7.99 16.56
C GLY A 180 -14.81 -7.46 17.66
N VAL A 181 -14.91 -6.17 18.03
CA VAL A 181 -14.10 -5.52 19.06
C VAL A 181 -14.98 -5.19 20.27
#